data_c9f90d5475ad6f2e8f5974e0ac883e75
#
_entry.id   c9f90d5475ad6f2e8f5974e0ac883e75
#
_cell.length_a   1.000
_cell.length_b   1.000
_cell.length_c   1.000
_cell.angle_alpha   90.00
_cell.angle_beta   90.00
_cell.angle_gamma   90.00
#
_symmetry.space_group_name_H-M   'P 1'
#
loop_
_entity.id
_entity.type
_entity.pdbx_description
1 polymer ?
#
loop_
_entity_poly.entity_id
_entity_poly.type
_entity_poly.pdbx_seq_one_letter_code
_entity_poly.pdbx_strand_id
1 'polypeptide(L)'
;MLFRSLTLPQVLAGGHSMIALLEHGKPELSMICILLVVKFLFSAVSFGCGAPGGIFFPLLILGAYIGAIFGNLSIHTLSLPNDLLPQFIVISMAGLFAGIVRAPITGIVLITEMTGNMHRMLDIAVVSSIAYIIANLLGSKPIYTSLLENILNKQTELEIKESAEKVLVTYVIPFDSPVCHKKICQIDWQKNTLVASIERDGHTITPKGDTEILPGDLLMVLIGRQSYAADYAAYEKLING
;
A
#
# COMPACT_ATOMS: atom_id res chain seq x y z
N MET A 1 19.36 0.61 -8.02
CA MET A 1 18.74 1.94 -8.20
C MET A 1 19.71 3.00 -8.73
N LEU A 2 20.94 3.10 -8.22
CA LEU A 2 21.95 4.08 -8.65
C LEU A 2 22.35 4.03 -10.15
N PHE A 3 22.38 2.86 -10.77
CA PHE A 3 22.85 2.71 -12.16
C PHE A 3 21.90 3.36 -13.20
N ARG A 4 20.58 3.39 -12.97
CA ARG A 4 19.59 4.04 -13.86
C ARG A 4 19.56 5.56 -13.71
N SER A 5 19.99 6.08 -12.57
CA SER A 5 20.10 7.50 -12.25
C SER A 5 21.17 8.21 -13.12
N LEU A 6 22.20 7.49 -13.50
CA LEU A 6 23.31 8.00 -14.30
C LEU A 6 23.07 8.02 -15.82
N THR A 7 22.20 7.12 -16.32
CA THR A 7 21.94 6.98 -17.76
C THR A 7 20.76 7.81 -18.27
N LEU A 8 19.75 8.06 -17.42
CA LEU A 8 18.54 8.84 -17.77
C LEU A 8 18.11 9.73 -16.62
N PRO A 9 18.86 10.80 -16.32
CA PRO A 9 18.54 11.72 -15.20
C PRO A 9 17.18 12.39 -15.35
N GLN A 10 16.64 12.45 -16.56
CA GLN A 10 15.34 13.07 -16.88
C GLN A 10 14.15 12.30 -16.29
N VAL A 11 14.28 10.98 -16.06
CA VAL A 11 13.20 10.12 -15.52
C VAL A 11 13.12 10.15 -13.99
N LEU A 12 14.15 10.75 -13.35
CA LEU A 12 14.25 10.83 -11.89
C LEU A 12 13.34 11.90 -11.29
N ALA A 13 13.08 11.76 -10.01
CA ALA A 13 12.28 12.67 -9.18
C ALA A 13 10.85 12.90 -9.70
N GLY A 14 10.29 14.07 -9.45
CA GLY A 14 8.95 14.45 -9.85
C GLY A 14 8.72 14.60 -11.35
N GLY A 15 9.79 14.55 -12.19
CA GLY A 15 9.68 14.59 -13.64
C GLY A 15 9.42 15.98 -14.24
N HIS A 16 9.66 17.06 -13.52
CA HIS A 16 9.56 18.44 -14.08
C HIS A 16 10.42 18.62 -15.32
N SER A 17 11.60 18.01 -15.38
CA SER A 17 12.47 18.01 -16.55
C SER A 17 11.84 17.33 -17.77
N MET A 18 10.97 16.34 -17.57
CA MET A 18 10.26 15.67 -18.64
C MET A 18 9.17 16.55 -19.25
N ILE A 19 8.47 17.36 -18.45
CA ILE A 19 7.47 18.32 -18.93
C ILE A 19 8.18 19.44 -19.70
N ALA A 20 9.26 20.00 -19.17
CA ALA A 20 10.05 21.02 -19.85
C ALA A 20 10.61 20.54 -21.20
N LEU A 21 10.93 19.25 -21.32
CA LEU A 21 11.38 18.64 -22.57
C LEU A 21 10.26 18.57 -23.61
N LEU A 22 9.03 18.36 -23.19
CA LEU A 22 7.85 18.40 -24.09
C LEU A 22 7.52 19.82 -24.55
N GLU A 23 7.73 20.83 -23.69
CA GLU A 23 7.41 22.24 -24.00
C GLU A 23 8.47 22.87 -24.92
N HIS A 24 9.76 22.60 -24.67
CA HIS A 24 10.84 23.30 -25.30
C HIS A 24 11.66 22.46 -26.32
N GLY A 25 11.64 21.13 -26.14
CA GLY A 25 12.56 20.25 -26.85
C GLY A 25 12.08 19.69 -28.19
N LYS A 26 10.78 19.75 -28.51
CA LYS A 26 10.18 19.08 -29.70
C LYS A 26 10.76 17.68 -29.93
N PRO A 27 10.71 16.77 -28.96
CA PRO A 27 11.31 15.45 -29.09
C PRO A 27 10.60 14.65 -30.20
N GLU A 28 11.35 13.78 -30.89
CA GLU A 28 10.76 12.85 -31.84
C GLU A 28 9.73 11.94 -31.17
N LEU A 29 8.70 11.53 -31.92
CA LEU A 29 7.64 10.66 -31.41
C LEU A 29 8.18 9.34 -30.81
N SER A 30 9.21 8.79 -31.45
CA SER A 30 9.91 7.60 -30.96
C SER A 30 10.50 7.78 -29.54
N MET A 31 11.12 8.93 -29.31
CA MET A 31 11.70 9.27 -28.01
C MET A 31 10.61 9.44 -26.94
N ILE A 32 9.49 10.08 -27.28
CA ILE A 32 8.35 10.25 -26.37
C ILE A 32 7.78 8.89 -25.95
N CYS A 33 7.61 7.95 -26.89
CA CYS A 33 7.13 6.60 -26.62
C CYS A 33 8.09 5.83 -25.69
N ILE A 34 9.40 5.89 -25.94
CA ILE A 34 10.41 5.23 -25.12
C ILE A 34 10.38 5.80 -23.69
N LEU A 35 10.35 7.13 -23.55
CA LEU A 35 10.30 7.77 -22.23
C LEU A 35 9.02 7.45 -21.47
N LEU A 36 7.87 7.34 -22.14
CA LEU A 36 6.61 6.90 -21.55
C LEU A 36 6.74 5.49 -20.96
N VAL A 37 7.24 4.53 -21.74
CA VAL A 37 7.40 3.14 -21.29
C VAL A 37 8.39 3.05 -20.12
N VAL A 38 9.54 3.72 -20.23
CA VAL A 38 10.56 3.74 -19.17
C VAL A 38 9.98 4.36 -17.89
N LYS A 39 9.25 5.49 -18.00
CA LYS A 39 8.62 6.13 -16.84
C LYS A 39 7.53 5.26 -16.22
N PHE A 40 6.72 4.62 -17.02
CA PHE A 40 5.69 3.69 -16.55
C PHE A 40 6.29 2.53 -15.76
N LEU A 41 7.30 1.84 -16.33
CA LEU A 41 7.99 0.74 -15.68
C LEU A 41 8.69 1.18 -14.39
N PHE A 42 9.35 2.35 -14.43
CA PHE A 42 10.01 2.89 -13.23
C PHE A 42 8.99 3.21 -12.12
N SER A 43 7.86 3.81 -12.49
CA SER A 43 6.79 4.10 -11.53
C SER A 43 6.18 2.82 -10.95
N ALA A 44 5.90 1.81 -11.79
CA ALA A 44 5.37 0.52 -11.37
C ALA A 44 6.31 -0.19 -10.37
N VAL A 45 7.61 -0.21 -10.65
CA VAL A 45 8.63 -0.79 -9.74
C VAL A 45 8.72 0.02 -8.44
N SER A 46 8.68 1.36 -8.53
CA SER A 46 8.79 2.23 -7.35
C SER A 46 7.60 2.04 -6.40
N PHE A 47 6.39 1.93 -6.93
CA PHE A 47 5.18 1.66 -6.12
C PHE A 47 5.13 0.22 -5.63
N GLY A 48 5.60 -0.74 -6.42
CA GLY A 48 5.67 -2.15 -6.01
C GLY A 48 6.64 -2.40 -4.86
N CYS A 49 7.68 -1.58 -4.71
CA CYS A 49 8.64 -1.67 -3.59
C CYS A 49 8.07 -1.17 -2.25
N GLY A 50 6.84 -0.60 -2.23
CA GLY A 50 6.23 -0.06 -1.01
C GLY A 50 6.91 1.19 -0.45
N ALA A 51 7.78 1.84 -1.23
CA ALA A 51 8.40 3.09 -0.82
C ALA A 51 7.35 4.21 -0.70
N PRO A 52 7.31 4.97 0.40
CA PRO A 52 6.40 6.08 0.53
C PRO A 52 6.74 7.14 -0.52
N GLY A 53 5.82 7.38 -1.45
CA GLY A 53 5.99 8.35 -2.52
C GLY A 53 4.65 8.88 -3.00
N GLY A 54 4.62 10.13 -3.46
CA GLY A 54 3.44 10.74 -4.05
C GLY A 54 3.12 10.12 -5.40
N ILE A 55 1.91 9.62 -5.59
CA ILE A 55 1.41 9.06 -6.86
C ILE A 55 1.12 10.16 -7.88
N PHE A 56 0.85 11.34 -7.39
CA PHE A 56 0.32 12.47 -8.12
C PHE A 56 1.17 12.88 -9.33
N PHE A 57 2.41 13.31 -9.11
CA PHE A 57 3.30 13.78 -10.19
C PHE A 57 3.62 12.71 -11.24
N PRO A 58 3.94 11.46 -10.87
CA PRO A 58 4.12 10.40 -11.85
C PRO A 58 2.93 10.19 -12.78
N LEU A 59 1.68 10.29 -12.26
CA LEU A 59 0.48 10.17 -13.07
C LEU A 59 0.32 11.34 -14.05
N LEU A 60 0.55 12.56 -13.59
CA LEU A 60 0.49 13.74 -14.47
C LEU A 60 1.48 13.65 -15.63
N ILE A 61 2.70 13.19 -15.36
CA ILE A 61 3.72 13.03 -16.40
C ILE A 61 3.32 11.95 -17.40
N LEU A 62 2.83 10.81 -16.95
CA LEU A 62 2.31 9.78 -17.84
C LEU A 62 1.18 10.34 -18.71
N GLY A 63 0.25 11.11 -18.13
CA GLY A 63 -0.79 11.82 -18.84
C GLY A 63 -0.24 12.80 -19.87
N ALA A 64 0.79 13.58 -19.54
CA ALA A 64 1.44 14.52 -20.43
C ALA A 64 2.05 13.82 -21.66
N TYR A 65 2.75 12.70 -21.45
CA TYR A 65 3.35 11.94 -22.54
C TYR A 65 2.32 11.26 -23.43
N ILE A 66 1.24 10.70 -22.86
CA ILE A 66 0.10 10.17 -23.63
C ILE A 66 -0.53 11.28 -24.46
N GLY A 67 -0.76 12.45 -23.86
CA GLY A 67 -1.28 13.63 -24.57
C GLY A 67 -0.35 14.13 -25.68
N ALA A 68 0.96 14.10 -25.45
CA ALA A 68 1.93 14.48 -26.46
C ALA A 68 1.95 13.49 -27.64
N ILE A 69 1.87 12.18 -27.39
CA ILE A 69 1.79 11.16 -28.46
C ILE A 69 0.51 11.34 -29.27
N PHE A 70 -0.65 11.41 -28.57
CA PHE A 70 -1.94 11.57 -29.22
C PHE A 70 -2.04 12.89 -29.99
N GLY A 71 -1.55 13.98 -29.40
CA GLY A 71 -1.52 15.29 -30.00
C GLY A 71 -0.68 15.33 -31.30
N ASN A 72 0.55 14.80 -31.26
CA ASN A 72 1.40 14.69 -32.43
C ASN A 72 0.76 13.86 -33.55
N LEU A 73 0.16 12.71 -33.18
CA LEU A 73 -0.54 11.87 -34.14
C LEU A 73 -1.74 12.57 -34.76
N SER A 74 -2.55 13.26 -33.94
CA SER A 74 -3.73 14.01 -34.41
C SER A 74 -3.35 15.19 -35.29
N ILE A 75 -2.31 15.95 -34.95
CA ILE A 75 -1.80 17.05 -35.70
C ILE A 75 -1.32 16.56 -37.09
N HIS A 76 -0.62 15.43 -37.14
CA HIS A 76 -0.11 14.88 -38.37
C HIS A 76 -1.19 14.28 -39.29
N THR A 77 -2.19 13.59 -38.71
CA THR A 77 -3.26 12.92 -39.45
C THR A 77 -4.36 13.89 -39.90
N LEU A 78 -4.70 14.86 -39.07
CA LEU A 78 -5.80 15.81 -39.29
C LEU A 78 -5.31 17.18 -39.79
N SER A 79 -3.99 17.34 -39.99
CA SER A 79 -3.36 18.61 -40.42
C SER A 79 -3.73 19.79 -39.52
N LEU A 80 -3.78 19.55 -38.20
CA LEU A 80 -4.11 20.57 -37.22
C LEU A 80 -2.92 21.50 -36.93
N PRO A 81 -3.17 22.73 -36.44
CA PRO A 81 -2.08 23.64 -36.07
C PRO A 81 -1.26 23.05 -34.89
N ASN A 82 0.05 23.23 -34.95
CA ASN A 82 0.97 22.75 -33.89
C ASN A 82 0.74 23.41 -32.53
N ASP A 83 0.11 24.59 -32.49
CA ASP A 83 -0.22 25.34 -31.29
C ASP A 83 -1.24 24.61 -30.39
N LEU A 84 -1.88 23.54 -30.90
CA LEU A 84 -2.79 22.70 -30.12
C LEU A 84 -2.09 21.65 -29.28
N LEU A 85 -0.82 21.35 -29.52
CA LEU A 85 -0.08 20.31 -28.80
C LEU A 85 -0.09 20.50 -27.28
N PRO A 86 0.15 21.70 -26.74
CA PRO A 86 0.06 21.91 -25.27
C PRO A 86 -1.35 21.64 -24.72
N GLN A 87 -2.39 21.84 -25.53
CA GLN A 87 -3.76 21.56 -25.12
C GLN A 87 -4.00 20.07 -24.95
N PHE A 88 -3.56 19.25 -25.90
CA PHE A 88 -3.64 17.79 -25.82
C PHE A 88 -2.90 17.27 -24.59
N ILE A 89 -1.73 17.83 -24.27
CA ILE A 89 -0.95 17.48 -23.10
C ILE A 89 -1.75 17.75 -21.83
N VAL A 90 -2.25 18.96 -21.63
CA VAL A 90 -2.97 19.39 -20.43
C VAL A 90 -4.26 18.60 -20.22
N ILE A 91 -5.05 18.43 -21.26
CA ILE A 91 -6.31 17.68 -21.22
C ILE A 91 -6.07 16.22 -20.87
N SER A 92 -5.02 15.62 -21.45
CA SER A 92 -4.66 14.22 -21.18
C SER A 92 -4.15 14.01 -19.76
N MET A 93 -3.42 14.98 -19.19
CA MET A 93 -3.00 14.94 -17.76
C MET A 93 -4.22 14.86 -16.86
N ALA A 94 -5.22 15.70 -17.07
CA ALA A 94 -6.45 15.73 -16.28
C ALA A 94 -7.30 14.47 -16.49
N GLY A 95 -7.44 13.99 -17.71
CA GLY A 95 -8.17 12.78 -18.05
C GLY A 95 -7.56 11.54 -17.41
N LEU A 96 -6.25 11.37 -17.49
CA LEU A 96 -5.56 10.23 -16.85
C LEU A 96 -5.70 10.28 -15.33
N PHE A 97 -5.53 11.46 -14.74
CA PHE A 97 -5.71 11.64 -13.30
C PHE A 97 -7.14 11.27 -12.86
N ALA A 98 -8.15 11.81 -13.54
CA ALA A 98 -9.55 11.53 -13.23
C ALA A 98 -9.91 10.05 -13.39
N GLY A 99 -9.37 9.38 -14.39
CA GLY A 99 -9.61 7.96 -14.64
C GLY A 99 -8.99 7.03 -13.61
N ILE A 100 -7.79 7.34 -13.11
CA ILE A 100 -7.03 6.49 -12.19
C ILE A 100 -7.37 6.81 -10.72
N VAL A 101 -7.41 8.10 -10.36
CA VAL A 101 -7.65 8.55 -8.97
C VAL A 101 -9.14 8.55 -8.61
N ARG A 102 -10.01 8.65 -9.63
CA ARG A 102 -11.47 8.76 -9.46
C ARG A 102 -11.93 10.06 -8.79
N ALA A 103 -11.17 11.11 -8.95
CA ALA A 103 -11.45 12.44 -8.40
C ALA A 103 -11.47 13.49 -9.54
N PRO A 104 -12.50 13.53 -10.40
CA PRO A 104 -12.53 14.42 -11.56
C PRO A 104 -12.47 15.89 -11.15
N ILE A 105 -13.23 16.32 -10.13
CA ILE A 105 -13.24 17.71 -9.66
C ILE A 105 -11.85 18.15 -9.20
N THR A 106 -11.17 17.32 -8.43
CA THR A 106 -9.79 17.60 -7.97
C THR A 106 -8.84 17.74 -9.15
N GLY A 107 -8.96 16.86 -10.15
CA GLY A 107 -8.15 16.92 -11.38
C GLY A 107 -8.39 18.22 -12.17
N ILE A 108 -9.65 18.60 -12.35
CA ILE A 108 -10.05 19.83 -13.06
C ILE A 108 -9.45 21.06 -12.36
N VAL A 109 -9.71 21.24 -11.07
CA VAL A 109 -9.25 22.41 -10.31
C VAL A 109 -7.72 22.48 -10.33
N LEU A 110 -7.05 21.38 -10.01
CA LEU A 110 -5.62 21.33 -9.91
C LEU A 110 -4.89 21.61 -11.21
N ILE A 111 -5.32 20.99 -12.32
CA ILE A 111 -4.70 21.21 -13.63
C ILE A 111 -4.98 22.63 -14.12
N THR A 112 -6.18 23.15 -13.87
CA THR A 112 -6.52 24.54 -14.21
C THR A 112 -5.65 25.53 -13.42
N GLU A 113 -5.41 25.28 -12.15
CA GLU A 113 -4.57 26.11 -11.29
C GLU A 113 -3.08 26.03 -11.71
N MET A 114 -2.58 24.83 -11.99
CA MET A 114 -1.20 24.63 -12.46
C MET A 114 -0.92 25.32 -13.79
N THR A 115 -1.90 25.33 -14.71
CA THR A 115 -1.74 25.95 -16.04
C THR A 115 -2.06 27.44 -16.04
N GLY A 116 -2.73 27.94 -15.00
CA GLY A 116 -3.17 29.34 -14.90
C GLY A 116 -4.19 29.76 -15.97
N ASN A 117 -4.76 28.81 -16.71
CA ASN A 117 -5.63 29.10 -17.87
C ASN A 117 -7.08 28.67 -17.62
N MET A 118 -7.87 29.58 -17.07
CA MET A 118 -9.30 29.36 -16.79
C MET A 118 -10.15 29.12 -18.06
N HIS A 119 -9.73 29.62 -19.20
CA HIS A 119 -10.51 29.44 -20.44
C HIS A 119 -10.59 27.99 -20.91
N ARG A 120 -9.64 27.15 -20.48
CA ARG A 120 -9.59 25.70 -20.81
C ARG A 120 -10.26 24.81 -19.76
N MET A 121 -10.78 25.38 -18.71
CA MET A 121 -11.40 24.63 -17.62
C MET A 121 -12.55 23.74 -18.11
N LEU A 122 -13.29 24.20 -19.12
CA LEU A 122 -14.43 23.49 -19.67
C LEU A 122 -13.96 22.23 -20.44
N ASP A 123 -12.94 22.33 -21.25
CA ASP A 123 -12.36 21.22 -22.00
C ASP A 123 -11.79 20.15 -21.02
N ILE A 124 -11.08 20.60 -19.99
CA ILE A 124 -10.55 19.76 -18.93
C ILE A 124 -11.68 19.05 -18.19
N ALA A 125 -12.78 19.77 -17.89
CA ALA A 125 -13.93 19.21 -17.18
C ALA A 125 -14.64 18.12 -18.00
N VAL A 126 -14.85 18.35 -19.28
CA VAL A 126 -15.47 17.36 -20.17
C VAL A 126 -14.65 16.09 -20.25
N VAL A 127 -13.34 16.20 -20.54
CA VAL A 127 -12.48 15.03 -20.69
C VAL A 127 -12.30 14.28 -19.36
N SER A 128 -12.15 14.99 -18.24
CA SER A 128 -12.05 14.38 -16.91
C SER A 128 -13.32 13.61 -16.54
N SER A 129 -14.49 14.17 -16.85
CA SER A 129 -15.78 13.53 -16.60
C SER A 129 -15.96 12.27 -17.46
N ILE A 130 -15.64 12.35 -18.74
CA ILE A 130 -15.69 11.20 -19.64
C ILE A 130 -14.72 10.10 -19.20
N ALA A 131 -13.49 10.45 -18.86
CA ALA A 131 -12.50 9.51 -18.37
C ALA A 131 -12.96 8.81 -17.07
N TYR A 132 -13.56 9.54 -16.14
CA TYR A 132 -14.16 9.00 -14.93
C TYR A 132 -15.29 8.01 -15.24
N ILE A 133 -16.23 8.37 -16.15
CA ILE A 133 -17.35 7.51 -16.54
C ILE A 133 -16.84 6.22 -17.19
N ILE A 134 -15.94 6.33 -18.16
CA ILE A 134 -15.37 5.17 -18.86
C ILE A 134 -14.66 4.25 -17.88
N ALA A 135 -13.85 4.80 -17.00
CA ALA A 135 -13.13 4.02 -16.01
C ALA A 135 -14.09 3.33 -15.02
N ASN A 136 -15.24 3.92 -14.71
CA ASN A 136 -16.31 3.28 -13.91
C ASN A 136 -17.00 2.15 -14.68
N LEU A 137 -17.31 2.37 -15.95
CA LEU A 137 -17.92 1.34 -16.79
C LEU A 137 -17.02 0.12 -16.98
N LEU A 138 -15.71 0.33 -17.06
CA LEU A 138 -14.72 -0.74 -17.12
C LEU A 138 -14.50 -1.48 -15.78
N GLY A 139 -15.14 -1.05 -14.71
CA GLY A 139 -15.05 -1.70 -13.40
C GLY A 139 -13.66 -1.65 -12.76
N SER A 140 -12.75 -0.77 -13.24
CA SER A 140 -11.42 -0.66 -12.67
C SER A 140 -11.49 -0.05 -11.26
N LYS A 141 -10.73 -0.58 -10.29
CA LYS A 141 -10.70 -0.04 -8.92
C LYS A 141 -9.89 1.26 -8.87
N PRO A 142 -10.31 2.23 -8.03
CA PRO A 142 -9.50 3.42 -7.76
C PRO A 142 -8.12 3.03 -7.23
N ILE A 143 -7.08 3.79 -7.60
CA ILE A 143 -5.70 3.45 -7.23
C ILE A 143 -5.48 3.40 -5.71
N TYR A 144 -6.09 4.32 -4.96
CA TYR A 144 -5.96 4.36 -3.50
C TYR A 144 -6.62 3.15 -2.84
N THR A 145 -7.77 2.69 -3.34
CA THR A 145 -8.42 1.47 -2.86
C THR A 145 -7.56 0.25 -3.10
N SER A 146 -6.98 0.12 -4.31
CA SER A 146 -6.09 -0.99 -4.64
C SER A 146 -4.81 -1.00 -3.80
N LEU A 147 -4.24 0.18 -3.50
CA LEU A 147 -3.08 0.29 -2.61
C LEU A 147 -3.42 -0.07 -1.17
N LEU A 148 -4.57 0.37 -0.67
CA LEU A 148 -5.04 0.04 0.68
C LEU A 148 -5.30 -1.47 0.81
N GLU A 149 -5.98 -2.08 -0.17
CA GLU A 149 -6.21 -3.53 -0.20
C GLU A 149 -4.89 -4.31 -0.16
N ASN A 150 -3.87 -3.87 -0.92
CA ASN A 150 -2.55 -4.51 -0.92
C ASN A 150 -1.83 -4.39 0.44
N ILE A 151 -1.95 -3.24 1.12
CA ILE A 151 -1.36 -3.05 2.45
C ILE A 151 -2.07 -3.92 3.48
N LEU A 152 -3.41 -3.94 3.48
CA LEU A 152 -4.21 -4.75 4.39
C LEU A 152 -3.97 -6.25 4.18
N ASN A 153 -3.94 -6.71 2.93
CA ASN A 153 -3.64 -8.12 2.62
C ASN A 153 -2.25 -8.52 3.11
N LYS A 154 -1.25 -7.65 2.94
CA LYS A 154 0.10 -7.91 3.42
C LYS A 154 0.19 -7.95 4.95
N GLN A 155 -0.55 -7.08 5.64
CA GLN A 155 -0.66 -7.13 7.10
C GLN A 155 -1.38 -8.40 7.56
N THR A 156 -2.49 -8.75 6.92
CA THR A 156 -3.23 -9.98 7.23
C THR A 156 -2.37 -11.23 6.97
N GLU A 157 -1.57 -11.28 5.90
CA GLU A 157 -0.63 -12.38 5.66
C GLU A 157 0.46 -12.48 6.75
N LEU A 158 0.95 -11.34 7.25
CA LEU A 158 1.92 -11.30 8.35
C LEU A 158 1.26 -11.76 9.66
N GLU A 159 0.08 -11.27 9.98
CA GLU A 159 -0.69 -11.68 11.17
C GLU A 159 -1.08 -13.16 11.11
N ILE A 160 -1.46 -13.69 9.93
CA ILE A 160 -1.74 -15.12 9.75
C ILE A 160 -0.45 -15.95 9.92
N LYS A 161 0.69 -15.48 9.44
CA LYS A 161 1.98 -16.16 9.66
C LYS A 161 2.38 -16.16 11.13
N GLU A 162 2.26 -15.04 11.82
CA GLU A 162 2.53 -14.97 13.26
C GLU A 162 1.51 -15.79 14.08
N SER A 163 0.22 -15.73 13.74
CA SER A 163 -0.83 -16.53 14.37
C SER A 163 -0.75 -18.01 14.01
N ALA A 164 -0.16 -18.37 12.88
CA ALA A 164 0.02 -19.78 12.49
C ALA A 164 1.06 -20.49 13.35
N GLU A 165 1.96 -19.74 13.99
CA GLU A 165 3.02 -20.33 14.82
C GLU A 165 2.62 -20.50 16.29
N LYS A 166 1.71 -19.69 16.84
CA LYS A 166 1.33 -19.73 18.27
C LYS A 166 -0.16 -19.53 18.47
N VAL A 167 -0.73 -20.28 19.42
CA VAL A 167 -2.13 -20.17 19.88
C VAL A 167 -2.12 -19.74 21.33
N LEU A 168 -2.97 -18.77 21.67
CA LEU A 168 -3.20 -18.36 23.05
C LEU A 168 -4.25 -19.27 23.66
N VAL A 169 -3.91 -19.93 24.77
CA VAL A 169 -4.80 -20.80 25.52
C VAL A 169 -4.91 -20.27 26.94
N THR A 170 -6.12 -20.27 27.48
CA THR A 170 -6.38 -19.84 28.86
C THR A 170 -6.64 -21.05 29.74
N TYR A 171 -5.90 -21.17 30.84
CA TYR A 171 -6.06 -22.20 31.87
C TYR A 171 -6.50 -21.56 33.17
N VAL A 172 -7.51 -22.12 33.77
CA VAL A 172 -7.92 -21.77 35.14
C VAL A 172 -7.14 -22.65 36.12
N ILE A 173 -6.52 -22.06 37.12
CA ILE A 173 -5.76 -22.81 38.14
C ILE A 173 -6.70 -23.27 39.27
N PRO A 174 -6.96 -24.60 39.41
CA PRO A 174 -7.75 -25.14 40.51
C PRO A 174 -7.09 -24.93 41.88
N PHE A 175 -7.87 -25.00 42.94
CA PHE A 175 -7.37 -24.81 44.31
C PHE A 175 -6.40 -25.90 44.77
N ASP A 176 -6.54 -27.10 44.21
CA ASP A 176 -5.73 -28.29 44.51
C ASP A 176 -4.64 -28.57 43.47
N SER A 177 -4.39 -27.60 42.57
CA SER A 177 -3.42 -27.74 41.49
C SER A 177 -1.98 -27.91 42.02
N PRO A 178 -1.19 -28.84 41.45
CA PRO A 178 0.22 -29.02 41.80
C PRO A 178 1.10 -27.81 41.51
N VAL A 179 0.62 -26.86 40.70
CA VAL A 179 1.36 -25.63 40.34
C VAL A 179 1.03 -24.45 41.25
N CYS A 180 0.05 -24.60 42.16
CA CYS A 180 -0.26 -23.57 43.14
C CYS A 180 0.94 -23.29 44.04
N HIS A 181 1.14 -22.03 44.40
CA HIS A 181 2.23 -21.52 45.22
C HIS A 181 3.64 -21.78 44.68
N LYS A 182 3.76 -22.19 43.42
CA LYS A 182 5.04 -22.27 42.73
C LYS A 182 5.30 -21.01 41.89
N LYS A 183 6.56 -20.65 41.79
CA LYS A 183 7.02 -19.58 40.85
C LYS A 183 7.02 -20.12 39.46
N ILE A 184 6.74 -19.25 38.47
CA ILE A 184 6.75 -19.61 37.06
C ILE A 184 8.05 -20.27 36.62
N CYS A 185 9.20 -19.81 37.14
CA CYS A 185 10.52 -20.40 36.81
C CYS A 185 10.74 -21.81 37.44
N GLN A 186 9.91 -22.24 38.37
CA GLN A 186 10.01 -23.56 39.02
C GLN A 186 9.18 -24.64 38.32
N ILE A 187 8.39 -24.25 37.34
CA ILE A 187 7.50 -25.14 36.61
C ILE A 187 8.20 -25.51 35.29
N ASP A 188 8.20 -26.80 34.98
CA ASP A 188 8.80 -27.31 33.73
C ASP A 188 7.81 -27.09 32.54
N TRP A 189 7.88 -25.93 31.95
CA TRP A 189 7.07 -25.58 30.79
C TRP A 189 7.60 -26.31 29.53
N GLN A 190 6.66 -26.75 28.68
CA GLN A 190 7.03 -27.34 27.38
C GLN A 190 7.86 -26.35 26.53
N LYS A 191 8.75 -26.90 25.69
CA LYS A 191 9.55 -26.09 24.76
C LYS A 191 8.64 -25.25 23.86
N ASN A 192 9.02 -23.99 23.64
CA ASN A 192 8.26 -23.01 22.85
C ASN A 192 6.96 -22.50 23.49
N THR A 193 6.78 -22.65 24.80
CA THR A 193 5.67 -22.09 25.54
C THR A 193 6.08 -20.80 26.26
N LEU A 194 5.15 -19.85 26.31
CA LEU A 194 5.32 -18.60 27.04
C LEU A 194 4.05 -18.30 27.83
N VAL A 195 4.15 -18.10 29.13
CA VAL A 195 3.07 -17.52 29.91
C VAL A 195 3.01 -16.03 29.61
N ALA A 196 2.00 -15.62 28.87
CA ALA A 196 1.87 -14.26 28.35
C ALA A 196 1.31 -13.30 29.40
N SER A 197 0.28 -13.73 30.16
CA SER A 197 -0.34 -12.93 31.21
C SER A 197 -1.03 -13.84 32.24
N ILE A 198 -1.24 -13.28 33.45
CA ILE A 198 -2.04 -13.87 34.52
C ILE A 198 -3.14 -12.88 34.84
N GLU A 199 -4.38 -13.32 34.83
CA GLU A 199 -5.50 -12.54 35.35
C GLU A 199 -5.86 -13.04 36.77
N ARG A 200 -5.82 -12.11 37.72
CA ARG A 200 -6.09 -12.35 39.14
C ARG A 200 -7.05 -11.27 39.65
N ASP A 201 -8.17 -11.67 40.19
CA ASP A 201 -9.20 -10.74 40.73
C ASP A 201 -9.60 -9.62 39.71
N GLY A 202 -9.67 -9.96 38.43
CA GLY A 202 -10.00 -9.02 37.36
C GLY A 202 -8.86 -8.06 36.94
N HIS A 203 -7.65 -8.27 37.47
CA HIS A 203 -6.46 -7.51 37.12
C HIS A 203 -5.48 -8.35 36.31
N THR A 204 -5.03 -7.80 35.18
CA THR A 204 -4.02 -8.44 34.33
C THR A 204 -2.62 -8.16 34.85
N ILE A 205 -1.87 -9.20 35.16
CA ILE A 205 -0.49 -9.16 35.63
C ILE A 205 0.43 -9.64 34.49
N THR A 206 1.47 -8.89 34.20
CA THR A 206 2.55 -9.38 33.31
C THR A 206 3.50 -10.25 34.14
N PRO A 207 3.52 -11.57 33.88
CA PRO A 207 4.28 -12.49 34.70
C PRO A 207 5.79 -12.36 34.48
N LYS A 208 6.54 -12.56 35.59
CA LYS A 208 7.99 -12.74 35.54
C LYS A 208 8.34 -14.12 36.10
N GLY A 209 9.59 -14.56 35.95
CA GLY A 209 10.01 -15.86 36.44
C GLY A 209 9.80 -16.06 37.94
N ASP A 210 9.82 -15.00 38.75
CA ASP A 210 9.60 -14.97 40.16
C ASP A 210 8.12 -14.80 40.59
N THR A 211 7.22 -14.63 39.63
CA THR A 211 5.78 -14.49 39.89
C THR A 211 5.21 -15.83 40.40
N GLU A 212 4.55 -15.80 41.53
CA GLU A 212 3.88 -16.95 42.12
C GLU A 212 2.48 -17.14 41.55
N ILE A 213 2.12 -18.38 41.22
CA ILE A 213 0.80 -18.76 40.74
C ILE A 213 -0.09 -19.04 41.91
N LEU A 214 -1.26 -18.43 41.97
CA LEU A 214 -2.25 -18.61 43.02
C LEU A 214 -3.49 -19.36 42.53
N PRO A 215 -4.21 -20.01 43.42
CA PRO A 215 -5.50 -20.63 43.12
C PRO A 215 -6.48 -19.60 42.54
N GLY A 216 -7.20 -19.95 41.47
CA GLY A 216 -8.15 -19.08 40.81
C GLY A 216 -7.53 -18.17 39.76
N ASP A 217 -6.21 -18.16 39.56
CA ASP A 217 -5.56 -17.43 38.49
C ASP A 217 -5.99 -17.96 37.11
N LEU A 218 -6.20 -17.05 36.16
CA LEU A 218 -6.36 -17.36 34.74
C LEU A 218 -5.02 -17.17 34.03
N LEU A 219 -4.36 -18.27 33.71
CA LEU A 219 -3.10 -18.22 32.96
C LEU A 219 -3.35 -18.19 31.46
N MET A 220 -2.88 -17.15 30.80
CA MET A 220 -2.87 -17.04 29.34
C MET A 220 -1.51 -17.51 28.82
N VAL A 221 -1.50 -18.64 28.13
CA VAL A 221 -0.30 -19.33 27.69
C VAL A 221 -0.26 -19.38 26.17
N LEU A 222 0.85 -18.92 25.57
CA LEU A 222 1.14 -19.06 24.16
C LEU A 222 1.76 -20.42 23.86
N ILE A 223 1.09 -21.23 23.04
CA ILE A 223 1.51 -22.58 22.67
C ILE A 223 1.73 -22.64 21.14
N GLY A 224 2.72 -23.39 20.69
CA GLY A 224 2.94 -23.64 19.26
C GLY A 224 1.78 -24.41 18.64
N ARG A 225 1.28 -23.95 17.51
CA ARG A 225 0.12 -24.59 16.84
C ARG A 225 0.41 -26.03 16.40
N GLN A 226 1.65 -26.35 16.06
CA GLN A 226 2.02 -27.71 15.62
C GLN A 226 2.00 -28.72 16.76
N SER A 227 2.23 -28.28 17.97
CA SER A 227 2.24 -29.11 19.19
C SER A 227 0.97 -28.96 20.05
N TYR A 228 -0.02 -28.19 19.56
CA TYR A 228 -1.21 -27.80 20.33
C TYR A 228 -1.90 -28.96 21.07
N ALA A 229 -2.19 -30.07 20.37
CA ALA A 229 -2.90 -31.19 20.97
C ALA A 229 -2.07 -31.93 22.04
N ALA A 230 -0.75 -32.06 21.83
CA ALA A 230 0.15 -32.68 22.77
C ALA A 230 0.43 -31.77 23.98
N ASP A 231 0.66 -30.49 23.72
CA ASP A 231 0.96 -29.50 24.74
C ASP A 231 -0.28 -29.21 25.59
N TYR A 232 -1.47 -29.13 24.99
CA TYR A 232 -2.72 -28.94 25.69
C TYR A 232 -2.96 -30.08 26.70
N ALA A 233 -2.83 -31.34 26.27
CA ALA A 233 -3.00 -32.50 27.15
C ALA A 233 -1.92 -32.56 28.28
N ALA A 234 -0.69 -32.15 27.95
CA ALA A 234 0.39 -32.06 28.93
C ALA A 234 0.12 -31.00 30.00
N TYR A 235 -0.39 -29.82 29.59
CA TYR A 235 -0.74 -28.76 30.55
C TYR A 235 -1.97 -29.09 31.37
N GLU A 236 -2.98 -29.71 30.78
CA GLU A 236 -4.15 -30.17 31.50
C GLU A 236 -3.75 -31.15 32.62
N LYS A 237 -2.82 -32.07 32.34
CA LYS A 237 -2.25 -32.99 33.32
C LYS A 237 -1.35 -32.28 34.35
N LEU A 238 -0.60 -31.26 33.95
CA LEU A 238 0.30 -30.50 34.84
C LEU A 238 -0.48 -29.60 35.81
N ILE A 239 -1.64 -29.11 35.39
CA ILE A 239 -2.48 -28.19 36.18
C ILE A 239 -3.48 -28.96 37.04
N ASN A 240 -4.04 -30.07 36.56
CA ASN A 240 -5.06 -30.85 37.28
C ASN A 240 -4.51 -32.06 38.08
N GLY A 241 -3.23 -32.41 37.90
CA GLY A 241 -2.57 -33.53 38.57
C GLY A 241 -2.66 -34.80 37.79
#